data_de9a74d0bea7d7482d72689b84c1255a
#
_entry.id   de9a74d0bea7d7482d72689b84c1255a
#
_cell.length_a   1.000
_cell.length_b   1.000
_cell.length_c   1.000
_cell.angle_alpha   90.00
_cell.angle_beta   90.00
_cell.angle_gamma   90.00
#
_symmetry.space_group_name_H-M   'P 1'
#
loop_
_entity.id
_entity.type
_entity.pdbx_description
1 polymer ?
#
loop_
_entity_poly.entity_id
_entity_poly.type
_entity_poly.pdbx_seq_one_letter_code
_entity_poly.pdbx_strand_id
1 'polypeptide(L)'
;MKTILFYWSKGSDTRRKVVKIIADCERKSEACYLNLLAEKLKLSHVAMKKHVDLLLEEGYIKLLNPGGKPVYIALTEKGIEILKEFSS
;
A
#
# COMPACT_ATOMS: atom_id res chain seq x y z
N MET A 1 -6.44 -17.04 -5.24
CA MET A 1 -6.72 -17.23 -3.81
C MET A 1 -6.54 -15.92 -3.05
N LYS A 2 -7.49 -15.58 -2.23
CA LYS A 2 -7.41 -14.34 -1.44
C LYS A 2 -6.41 -14.51 -0.32
N THR A 3 -5.63 -13.49 -0.06
CA THR A 3 -4.61 -13.58 0.96
C THR A 3 -5.13 -13.09 2.30
N ILE A 4 -4.57 -13.66 3.35
CA ILE A 4 -4.92 -13.28 4.70
C ILE A 4 -4.56 -11.82 5.01
N LEU A 5 -3.59 -11.23 4.28
CA LEU A 5 -3.21 -9.83 4.47
C LEU A 5 -4.37 -8.88 4.19
N PHE A 6 -5.25 -9.23 3.25
CA PHE A 6 -6.35 -8.36 2.82
C PHE A 6 -7.71 -8.83 3.34
N TYR A 7 -7.75 -10.02 3.93
CA TYR A 7 -8.99 -10.60 4.47
C TYR A 7 -8.65 -11.36 5.74
N TRP A 8 -9.55 -11.43 6.67
CA TRP A 8 -9.47 -12.30 7.86
C TRP A 8 -8.45 -11.90 8.92
N SER A 9 -7.54 -10.98 8.66
CA SER A 9 -6.53 -10.60 9.65
C SER A 9 -6.76 -9.17 10.15
N LYS A 10 -6.22 -8.89 11.32
CA LYS A 10 -6.25 -7.55 11.88
C LYS A 10 -5.47 -6.61 10.93
N GLY A 11 -6.06 -5.48 10.62
CA GLY A 11 -5.43 -4.52 9.73
C GLY A 11 -5.68 -4.77 8.25
N SER A 12 -6.42 -5.84 7.89
CA SER A 12 -6.70 -6.15 6.49
C SER A 12 -7.46 -5.02 5.79
N ASP A 13 -8.42 -4.41 6.48
CA ASP A 13 -9.17 -3.28 5.92
C ASP A 13 -8.22 -2.10 5.61
N THR A 14 -7.30 -1.80 6.52
CA THR A 14 -6.31 -0.74 6.32
C THR A 14 -5.43 -1.05 5.12
N ARG A 15 -4.97 -2.28 4.98
CA ARG A 15 -4.10 -2.67 3.86
C ARG A 15 -4.83 -2.58 2.52
N ARG A 16 -6.13 -2.93 2.47
CA ARG A 16 -6.92 -2.72 1.25
C ARG A 16 -6.98 -1.24 0.90
N LYS A 17 -7.18 -0.37 1.89
CA LYS A 17 -7.21 1.08 1.68
C LYS A 17 -5.86 1.60 1.20
N VAL A 18 -4.76 1.09 1.75
CA VAL A 18 -3.41 1.47 1.32
C VAL A 18 -3.22 1.16 -0.17
N VAL A 19 -3.57 -0.04 -0.59
CA VAL A 19 -3.44 -0.44 -2.00
C VAL A 19 -4.27 0.48 -2.90
N LYS A 20 -5.49 0.80 -2.49
CA LYS A 20 -6.38 1.69 -3.26
C LYS A 20 -5.81 3.11 -3.37
N ILE A 21 -5.23 3.62 -2.29
CA ILE A 21 -4.62 4.96 -2.31
C ILE A 21 -3.41 5.00 -3.23
N ILE A 22 -2.56 3.97 -3.18
CA ILE A 22 -1.39 3.90 -4.05
C ILE A 22 -1.84 3.89 -5.52
N ALA A 23 -2.84 3.08 -5.85
CA ALA A 23 -3.39 3.02 -7.20
C ALA A 23 -3.94 4.37 -7.65
N ASP A 24 -4.62 5.07 -6.75
CA ASP A 24 -5.20 6.37 -7.01
C ASP A 24 -4.11 7.40 -7.30
N CYS A 25 -3.04 7.39 -6.53
CA CYS A 25 -1.88 8.25 -6.76
C CYS A 25 -1.27 7.99 -8.13
N GLU A 26 -1.10 6.74 -8.51
CA GLU A 26 -0.53 6.39 -9.81
C GLU A 26 -1.43 6.87 -10.95
N ARG A 27 -2.74 6.71 -10.81
CA ARG A 27 -3.70 7.15 -11.82
C ARG A 27 -3.64 8.67 -12.03
N LYS A 28 -3.42 9.42 -10.93
CA LYS A 28 -3.35 10.88 -10.98
C LYS A 28 -1.94 11.41 -11.22
N SER A 29 -0.97 10.53 -11.40
CA SER A 29 0.45 10.88 -11.51
C SER A 29 0.96 11.67 -10.32
N GLU A 30 0.48 11.31 -9.13
CA GLU A 30 0.93 11.90 -7.87
C GLU A 30 1.89 10.97 -7.15
N ALA A 31 2.82 11.55 -6.41
CA ALA A 31 3.75 10.76 -5.61
C ALA A 31 3.04 10.12 -4.42
N CYS A 32 3.36 8.88 -4.12
CA CYS A 32 2.84 8.20 -2.95
C CYS A 32 4.01 7.80 -2.05
N TYR A 33 3.90 8.09 -0.76
CA TYR A 33 4.97 7.82 0.20
C TYR A 33 4.35 7.60 1.59
N LEU A 34 5.17 7.10 2.50
CA LEU A 34 4.69 6.66 3.83
C LEU A 34 3.90 7.74 4.56
N ASN A 35 4.43 8.97 4.60
CA ASN A 35 3.76 10.07 5.32
C ASN A 35 2.39 10.36 4.75
N LEU A 36 2.27 10.33 3.43
CA LEU A 36 0.99 10.57 2.77
C LEU A 36 -0.03 9.51 3.15
N LEU A 37 0.38 8.25 3.16
CA LEU A 37 -0.50 7.14 3.54
C LEU A 37 -0.94 7.28 5.00
N ALA A 38 0.00 7.57 5.89
CA ALA A 38 -0.30 7.73 7.30
C ALA A 38 -1.29 8.88 7.53
N GLU A 39 -1.07 9.99 6.84
CA GLU A 39 -1.92 11.16 6.95
C GLU A 39 -3.33 10.87 6.43
N LYS A 40 -3.44 10.27 5.27
CA LYS A 40 -4.74 9.97 4.65
C LYS A 40 -5.56 8.99 5.48
N LEU A 41 -4.92 8.04 6.13
CA LEU A 41 -5.61 7.03 6.93
C LEU A 41 -5.61 7.34 8.42
N LYS A 42 -5.05 8.49 8.79
CA LYS A 42 -5.02 8.95 10.19
C LYS A 42 -4.39 7.93 11.12
N LEU A 43 -3.28 7.37 10.68
CA LEU A 43 -2.50 6.42 11.46
C LEU A 43 -1.13 7.02 11.79
N SER A 44 -0.52 6.52 12.86
CA SER A 44 0.84 6.92 13.19
C SER A 44 1.81 6.39 12.13
N HIS A 45 2.98 7.00 12.03
CA HIS A 45 4.05 6.56 11.17
C HIS A 45 4.43 5.10 11.43
N VAL A 46 4.52 4.76 12.73
CA VAL A 46 4.92 3.41 13.14
C VAL A 46 3.88 2.38 12.68
N ALA A 47 2.60 2.67 12.88
CA ALA A 47 1.53 1.76 12.47
C ALA A 47 1.51 1.59 10.96
N MET A 48 1.61 2.69 10.22
CA MET A 48 1.59 2.64 8.76
C MET A 48 2.81 1.89 8.22
N LYS A 49 3.98 2.10 8.82
CA LYS A 49 5.19 1.42 8.39
C LYS A 49 5.04 -0.10 8.49
N LYS A 50 4.39 -0.60 9.53
CA LYS A 50 4.16 -2.04 9.67
C LYS A 50 3.33 -2.59 8.50
N HIS A 51 2.29 -1.88 8.10
CA HIS A 51 1.46 -2.29 6.96
C HIS A 51 2.24 -2.23 5.65
N VAL A 52 3.00 -1.16 5.46
CA VAL A 52 3.82 -1.00 4.25
C VAL A 52 4.88 -2.09 4.17
N ASP A 53 5.55 -2.40 5.29
CA ASP A 53 6.57 -3.44 5.33
C ASP A 53 5.99 -4.81 4.98
N LEU A 54 4.79 -5.13 5.47
CA LEU A 54 4.13 -6.39 5.14
C LEU A 54 3.81 -6.47 3.64
N LEU A 55 3.27 -5.39 3.09
CA LEU A 55 2.93 -5.35 1.66
C LEU A 55 4.18 -5.45 0.79
N LEU A 56 5.27 -4.82 1.22
CA LEU A 56 6.54 -4.87 0.51
C LEU A 56 7.12 -6.29 0.55
N GLU A 57 7.12 -6.90 1.74
CA GLU A 57 7.64 -8.25 1.94
C GLU A 57 6.88 -9.28 1.11
N GLU A 58 5.57 -9.11 0.99
CA GLU A 58 4.72 -10.03 0.23
C GLU A 58 4.65 -9.69 -1.27
N GLY A 59 5.35 -8.65 -1.69
CA GLY A 59 5.49 -8.34 -3.11
C GLY A 59 4.33 -7.58 -3.74
N TYR A 60 3.46 -6.96 -2.95
CA TYR A 60 2.33 -6.18 -3.48
C TYR A 60 2.71 -4.76 -3.87
N ILE A 61 3.76 -4.25 -3.26
CA ILE A 61 4.25 -2.90 -3.55
C ILE A 61 5.77 -2.94 -3.76
N LYS A 62 6.30 -1.87 -4.33
CA LYS A 62 7.73 -1.73 -4.54
C LYS A 62 8.15 -0.30 -4.22
N LEU A 63 9.41 -0.13 -3.89
CA LEU A 63 10.00 1.19 -3.66
C LEU A 63 10.64 1.65 -4.96
N LEU A 64 10.30 2.84 -5.41
CA LEU A 64 10.82 3.38 -6.67
C LEU A 64 12.24 3.94 -6.51
N ASN A 65 12.56 4.45 -5.32
CA ASN A 65 13.85 5.09 -5.05
C ASN A 65 14.33 4.73 -3.65
N PRO A 66 14.74 3.47 -3.43
CA PRO A 66 15.20 3.05 -2.09
C PRO A 66 16.28 4.01 -1.56
N GLY A 67 16.15 4.38 -0.29
CA GLY A 67 17.06 5.34 0.32
C GLY A 67 16.74 6.79 0.06
N GLY A 68 15.74 7.08 -0.74
CA GLY A 68 15.31 8.45 -1.03
C GLY A 68 14.63 9.12 0.16
N LYS A 69 14.44 10.42 0.06
CA LYS A 69 13.76 11.22 1.10
C LYS A 69 12.80 12.19 0.43
N PRO A 70 11.53 11.81 0.29
CA PRO A 70 10.90 10.57 0.74
C PRO A 70 11.15 9.41 -0.23
N VAL A 71 10.88 8.20 0.25
CA VAL A 71 10.87 7.01 -0.60
C VAL A 71 9.48 6.89 -1.22
N TYR A 72 9.43 6.84 -2.53
CA TYR A 72 8.17 6.72 -3.26
C TYR A 72 7.77 5.25 -3.43
N ILE A 73 6.47 5.00 -3.38
CA ILE A 73 5.89 3.66 -3.37
C ILE A 73 4.99 3.49 -4.58
N ALA A 74 5.02 2.32 -5.18
CA ALA A 74 4.14 1.97 -6.30
C ALA A 74 3.64 0.54 -6.16
N LEU A 75 2.58 0.19 -6.89
CA LEU A 75 2.08 -1.18 -6.92
C LEU A 75 2.93 -2.01 -7.86
N THR A 76 3.08 -3.30 -7.52
CA THR A 76 3.63 -4.29 -8.43
C THR A 76 2.47 -4.87 -9.24
N GLU A 77 2.76 -5.77 -10.21
CA GLU A 77 1.70 -6.47 -10.92
C GLU A 77 0.81 -7.25 -9.96
N LYS A 78 1.41 -7.86 -8.94
CA LYS A 78 0.68 -8.59 -7.91
C LYS A 78 -0.25 -7.65 -7.15
N GLY A 79 0.20 -6.44 -6.87
CA GLY A 79 -0.61 -5.42 -6.21
C GLY A 79 -1.78 -4.98 -7.08
N ILE A 80 -1.56 -4.82 -8.37
CA ILE A 80 -2.62 -4.46 -9.31
C ILE A 80 -3.67 -5.58 -9.40
N GLU A 81 -3.23 -6.83 -9.41
CA GLU A 81 -4.14 -7.96 -9.47
C GLU A 81 -5.02 -8.06 -8.23
N ILE A 82 -4.44 -7.88 -7.03
CA ILE A 82 -5.23 -7.93 -5.81
C ILE A 82 -6.22 -6.77 -5.75
N LEU A 83 -5.83 -5.61 -6.26
CA LEU A 83 -6.72 -4.44 -6.32
C LEU A 83 -7.97 -4.77 -7.12
N LYS A 84 -7.83 -5.49 -8.22
CA LYS A 84 -8.99 -5.88 -9.05
C LYS A 84 -9.98 -6.72 -8.27
N GLU A 85 -9.50 -7.54 -7.34
CA GLU A 85 -10.39 -8.36 -6.50
C GLU A 85 -11.24 -7.53 -5.57
N PHE A 86 -10.69 -6.47 -4.99
CA PHE A 86 -11.48 -5.63 -4.09
C PHE A 86 -12.36 -4.63 -4.82
N SER A 87 -12.11 -4.40 -6.07
CA SER A 87 -12.80 -3.35 -6.85
C SER A 87 -13.94 -3.88 -7.70
N SER A 88 -14.08 -5.18 -7.79
CA SER A 88 -15.14 -5.81 -8.59
C SER A 88 -16.43 -5.99 -7.82
#